data_2c005ee0e9b2d1c86ec86d7b22a66c19
#
_entry.id   2c005ee0e9b2d1c86ec86d7b22a66c19
#
_cell.length_a   1.000
_cell.length_b   1.000
_cell.length_c   1.000
_cell.angle_alpha   90.00
_cell.angle_beta   90.00
_cell.angle_gamma   90.00
#
_symmetry.space_group_name_H-M   'P 1'
#
loop_
_entity.id
_entity.type
_entity.pdbx_description
1 polymer ?
#
loop_
_entity_poly.entity_id
_entity_poly.type
_entity_poly.pdbx_seq_one_letter_code
_entity_poly.pdbx_strand_id
1 'polypeptide(L)'
;SNDLTVWLNEDHSQPKIFGAVVVKAGAKDSPNTGIAHYFEHMMFKGTDKIGTIDYESEKVLLDIIAEKYDALADTEDPKMRAHLQQIINDLSVRAAEYVIPNEFDRLISRFGGTKLNAGTSYDYTLYFNTFSPQYISQWAEINSERLVNPVFRLFQSELETVYEEKNMYGDTMASVAIEKLTERYFYPHPYAYPIIGSAENLKNPRLSEMRRFFEKYYVASNMGLILSGDFDTEEVLPILESTFSRIRKGKPPHRDIVTLPPFKGREKVSVRIPMPFVKIMALGFRGVPANHPDQVALNIAVSLLNNSNGTGFLDKLTVDHKVMGAMAVNQSMNEAGILGLLVFPKFFFQTYAAAEKLVWKQINRIKEGDFSDEMFQSLKLEQKREYASKLEDINSRAEVMMRIFSQGKSWQDYLDEVTRIDALSREDVIEVAKKYFTENYMYVTKKTGRYPKTILPKPDYSPI
;
A
#
# COMPACT_ATOMS: atom_id res chain seq x y z
N SER A 1 6.07 -10.85 -25.82
CA SER A 1 7.20 -11.81 -25.98
C SER A 1 7.86 -12.23 -24.67
N ASN A 2 7.80 -11.43 -23.60
CA ASN A 2 8.43 -11.68 -22.31
C ASN A 2 7.47 -12.02 -21.15
N ASP A 3 6.19 -12.27 -21.46
CA ASP A 3 5.10 -12.57 -20.50
C ASP A 3 4.68 -11.37 -19.61
N LEU A 4 5.03 -10.12 -19.98
CA LEU A 4 4.48 -8.92 -19.37
C LEU A 4 2.99 -8.81 -19.67
N THR A 5 2.18 -8.61 -18.64
CA THR A 5 0.74 -8.33 -18.81
C THR A 5 0.54 -6.87 -19.20
N VAL A 6 -0.20 -6.63 -20.29
CA VAL A 6 -0.54 -5.27 -20.75
C VAL A 6 -2.05 -5.10 -20.75
N TRP A 7 -2.53 -4.05 -20.09
CA TRP A 7 -3.93 -3.67 -20.05
C TRP A 7 -4.11 -2.29 -20.65
N LEU A 8 -4.91 -2.20 -21.70
CA LEU A 8 -5.16 -0.98 -22.45
C LEU A 8 -6.64 -0.60 -22.35
N ASN A 9 -6.89 0.66 -22.02
CA ASN A 9 -8.21 1.28 -22.07
C ASN A 9 -8.14 2.50 -22.98
N GLU A 10 -8.48 2.32 -24.24
CA GLU A 10 -8.56 3.37 -25.23
C GLU A 10 -9.78 4.24 -24.97
N ASP A 11 -9.56 5.56 -24.83
CA ASP A 11 -10.61 6.54 -24.53
C ASP A 11 -10.19 7.94 -25.00
N HIS A 12 -10.82 8.41 -26.07
CA HIS A 12 -10.55 9.70 -26.71
C HIS A 12 -11.31 10.88 -26.09
N SER A 13 -11.95 10.70 -24.91
CA SER A 13 -12.72 11.76 -24.26
C SER A 13 -11.87 12.91 -23.71
N GLN A 14 -10.58 12.67 -23.47
CA GLN A 14 -9.63 13.65 -22.94
C GLN A 14 -8.26 13.47 -23.59
N PRO A 15 -7.57 14.59 -24.00
CA PRO A 15 -6.30 14.53 -24.71
C PRO A 15 -5.12 14.23 -23.75
N LYS A 16 -5.18 13.12 -23.04
CA LYS A 16 -4.15 12.67 -22.09
C LYS A 16 -4.19 11.16 -21.92
N ILE A 17 -3.07 10.60 -21.48
CA ILE A 17 -2.92 9.19 -21.14
C ILE A 17 -2.47 9.11 -19.68
N PHE A 18 -3.12 8.26 -18.89
CA PHE A 18 -2.62 7.78 -17.62
C PHE A 18 -1.83 6.50 -17.86
N GLY A 19 -0.56 6.49 -17.51
CA GLY A 19 0.31 5.33 -17.65
C GLY A 19 0.83 4.86 -16.31
N ALA A 20 0.78 3.53 -16.09
CA ALA A 20 1.26 2.93 -14.86
C ALA A 20 1.96 1.59 -15.08
N VAL A 21 2.93 1.30 -14.21
CA VAL A 21 3.53 -0.02 -14.05
C VAL A 21 3.21 -0.50 -12.64
N VAL A 22 2.64 -1.69 -12.53
CA VAL A 22 2.34 -2.35 -11.26
C VAL A 22 3.23 -3.58 -11.13
N VAL A 23 3.98 -3.66 -10.05
CA VAL A 23 4.80 -4.82 -9.70
C VAL A 23 4.12 -5.56 -8.55
N LYS A 24 3.83 -6.85 -8.71
CA LYS A 24 3.22 -7.68 -7.66
C LYS A 24 4.25 -8.05 -6.60
N ALA A 25 4.88 -7.05 -6.03
CA ALA A 25 5.81 -7.15 -4.92
C ALA A 25 5.69 -5.90 -4.05
N GLY A 26 5.61 -6.08 -2.76
CA GLY A 26 5.46 -5.02 -1.78
C GLY A 26 6.15 -5.34 -0.46
N ALA A 27 5.75 -4.65 0.59
CA ALA A 27 6.42 -4.76 1.89
C ALA A 27 6.36 -6.18 2.49
N LYS A 28 5.34 -6.98 2.19
CA LYS A 28 5.24 -8.37 2.65
C LYS A 28 6.31 -9.29 2.09
N ASP A 29 6.86 -8.96 0.93
CA ASP A 29 7.87 -9.77 0.21
C ASP A 29 9.29 -9.58 0.80
N SER A 30 9.46 -8.58 1.67
CA SER A 30 10.65 -8.36 2.49
C SER A 30 10.23 -7.77 3.85
N PRO A 31 9.60 -8.59 4.71
CA PRO A 31 8.94 -8.10 5.93
C PRO A 31 9.91 -7.37 6.85
N ASN A 32 9.45 -6.25 7.43
CA ASN A 32 10.16 -5.44 8.41
C ASN A 32 11.45 -4.73 7.93
N THR A 33 11.92 -5.02 6.72
CA THR A 33 13.18 -4.46 6.20
C THR A 33 13.04 -3.05 5.63
N GLY A 34 11.85 -2.71 5.10
CA GLY A 34 11.61 -1.48 4.35
C GLY A 34 12.18 -1.49 2.92
N ILE A 35 12.78 -2.61 2.48
CA ILE A 35 13.44 -2.71 1.17
C ILE A 35 12.49 -2.38 0.02
N ALA A 36 11.26 -2.88 0.03
CA ALA A 36 10.31 -2.61 -1.05
C ALA A 36 10.03 -1.12 -1.22
N HIS A 37 9.80 -0.40 -0.12
CA HIS A 37 9.57 1.03 -0.09
C HIS A 37 10.83 1.83 -0.47
N TYR A 38 11.96 1.49 0.12
CA TYR A 38 13.21 2.16 -0.20
C TYR A 38 13.63 1.93 -1.66
N PHE A 39 13.40 0.73 -2.19
CA PHE A 39 13.63 0.44 -3.61
C PHE A 39 12.75 1.29 -4.53
N GLU A 40 11.50 1.54 -4.13
CA GLU A 40 10.62 2.46 -4.86
C GLU A 40 11.26 3.83 -5.03
N HIS A 41 11.81 4.43 -3.98
CA HIS A 41 12.56 5.69 -4.03
C HIS A 41 13.76 5.62 -4.98
N MET A 42 14.51 4.52 -4.91
CA MET A 42 15.69 4.33 -5.76
C MET A 42 15.36 4.26 -7.26
N MET A 43 14.13 3.86 -7.62
CA MET A 43 13.68 3.79 -9.00
C MET A 43 13.56 5.16 -9.69
N PHE A 44 13.66 6.27 -8.96
CA PHE A 44 13.71 7.64 -9.50
C PHE A 44 15.13 8.16 -9.68
N LYS A 45 16.15 7.42 -9.24
CA LYS A 45 17.56 7.86 -9.32
C LYS A 45 18.21 7.60 -10.67
N GLY A 46 17.47 6.96 -11.59
CA GLY A 46 17.90 6.70 -12.97
C GLY A 46 18.51 5.31 -13.16
N THR A 47 19.23 5.18 -14.26
CA THR A 47 19.75 3.91 -14.79
C THR A 47 21.22 4.05 -15.17
N ASP A 48 21.79 3.05 -15.82
CA ASP A 48 23.12 3.15 -16.46
C ASP A 48 23.19 4.16 -17.62
N LYS A 49 22.02 4.68 -18.10
CA LYS A 49 21.93 5.67 -19.19
C LYS A 49 21.30 7.00 -18.76
N ILE A 50 20.48 6.99 -17.71
CA ILE A 50 19.77 8.17 -17.20
C ILE A 50 20.31 8.52 -15.81
N GLY A 51 20.63 9.78 -15.57
CA GLY A 51 21.08 10.26 -14.26
C GLY A 51 22.58 10.24 -14.05
N THR A 52 23.38 10.01 -15.09
CA THR A 52 24.85 9.97 -15.02
C THR A 52 25.50 10.62 -16.23
N ILE A 53 26.67 11.22 -16.04
CA ILE A 53 27.51 11.73 -17.13
C ILE A 53 28.54 10.71 -17.62
N ASP A 54 28.91 9.73 -16.74
CA ASP A 54 29.86 8.65 -17.06
C ASP A 54 29.58 7.45 -16.11
N TYR A 55 28.75 6.53 -16.56
CA TYR A 55 28.37 5.37 -15.76
C TYR A 55 29.53 4.42 -15.47
N GLU A 56 30.46 4.22 -16.40
CA GLU A 56 31.58 3.29 -16.19
C GLU A 56 32.47 3.73 -15.03
N SER A 57 32.76 5.03 -14.94
CA SER A 57 33.49 5.60 -13.80
C SER A 57 32.69 5.62 -12.52
N GLU A 58 31.39 5.98 -12.59
CA GLU A 58 30.48 5.97 -11.45
C GLU A 58 30.32 4.57 -10.84
N LYS A 59 30.15 3.56 -11.69
CA LYS A 59 29.92 2.15 -11.31
C LYS A 59 31.00 1.62 -10.38
N VAL A 60 32.26 1.92 -10.62
CA VAL A 60 33.36 1.47 -9.77
C VAL A 60 33.19 1.95 -8.34
N LEU A 61 32.77 3.20 -8.15
CA LEU A 61 32.50 3.76 -6.82
C LEU A 61 31.25 3.14 -6.18
N LEU A 62 30.18 2.99 -6.96
CA LEU A 62 28.91 2.39 -6.47
C LEU A 62 29.08 0.94 -6.04
N ASP A 63 29.89 0.14 -6.73
CA ASP A 63 30.15 -1.24 -6.35
C ASP A 63 30.91 -1.31 -5.01
N ILE A 64 31.90 -0.43 -4.80
CA ILE A 64 32.62 -0.35 -3.50
C ILE A 64 31.67 0.15 -2.40
N ILE A 65 30.83 1.16 -2.66
CA ILE A 65 29.82 1.64 -1.70
C ILE A 65 28.91 0.50 -1.28
N ALA A 66 28.43 -0.33 -2.21
CA ALA A 66 27.58 -1.48 -1.91
C ALA A 66 28.27 -2.49 -0.98
N GLU A 67 29.54 -2.84 -1.25
CA GLU A 67 30.32 -3.70 -0.36
C GLU A 67 30.48 -3.10 1.05
N LYS A 68 30.70 -1.79 1.17
CA LYS A 68 30.87 -1.13 2.47
C LYS A 68 29.58 -1.05 3.26
N TYR A 69 28.43 -0.87 2.61
CA TYR A 69 27.10 -0.96 3.28
C TYR A 69 26.84 -2.38 3.80
N ASP A 70 27.13 -3.40 3.01
CA ASP A 70 26.95 -4.79 3.47
C ASP A 70 27.89 -5.10 4.66
N ALA A 71 29.15 -4.66 4.61
CA ALA A 71 30.09 -4.79 5.71
C ALA A 71 29.65 -3.98 6.96
N LEU A 72 29.08 -2.79 6.77
CA LEU A 72 28.53 -1.97 7.86
C LEU A 72 27.36 -2.68 8.55
N ALA A 73 26.51 -3.38 7.80
CA ALA A 73 25.41 -4.14 8.35
C ALA A 73 25.86 -5.41 9.11
N ASP A 74 27.04 -5.93 8.79
CA ASP A 74 27.60 -7.16 9.40
C ASP A 74 28.43 -6.90 10.67
N THR A 75 28.74 -5.63 11.01
CA THR A 75 29.56 -5.33 12.18
C THR A 75 28.78 -4.59 13.27
N GLU A 76 29.00 -4.99 14.54
CA GLU A 76 28.47 -4.31 15.71
C GLU A 76 29.52 -3.42 16.40
N ASP A 77 30.82 -3.53 16.04
CA ASP A 77 31.90 -2.74 16.62
C ASP A 77 31.71 -1.23 16.27
N PRO A 78 31.47 -0.35 17.27
CA PRO A 78 31.21 1.06 17.01
C PRO A 78 32.34 1.78 16.25
N LYS A 79 33.59 1.40 16.50
CA LYS A 79 34.75 2.02 15.82
C LYS A 79 34.81 1.61 14.35
N MET A 80 34.58 0.32 14.09
CA MET A 80 34.53 -0.17 12.71
C MET A 80 33.34 0.42 11.96
N ARG A 81 32.16 0.52 12.59
CA ARG A 81 30.98 1.17 12.00
C ARG A 81 31.28 2.63 11.62
N ALA A 82 31.85 3.41 12.53
CA ALA A 82 32.21 4.80 12.28
C ALA A 82 33.23 4.90 11.10
N HIS A 83 34.21 4.01 11.04
CA HIS A 83 35.20 3.98 9.96
C HIS A 83 34.55 3.64 8.61
N LEU A 84 33.66 2.64 8.55
CA LEU A 84 32.94 2.26 7.34
C LEU A 84 32.01 3.39 6.89
N GLN A 85 31.31 4.05 7.81
CA GLN A 85 30.46 5.20 7.48
C GLN A 85 31.26 6.36 6.87
N GLN A 86 32.48 6.64 7.39
CA GLN A 86 33.34 7.66 6.77
C GLN A 86 33.76 7.27 5.35
N ILE A 87 34.15 6.01 5.12
CA ILE A 87 34.51 5.54 3.76
C ILE A 87 33.30 5.65 2.82
N ILE A 88 32.09 5.23 3.26
CA ILE A 88 30.86 5.34 2.47
C ILE A 88 30.60 6.80 2.11
N ASN A 89 30.71 7.71 3.08
CA ASN A 89 30.52 9.14 2.85
C ASN A 89 31.49 9.69 1.80
N ASP A 90 32.79 9.43 1.95
CA ASP A 90 33.82 9.93 1.04
C ASP A 90 33.64 9.40 -0.38
N LEU A 91 33.26 8.13 -0.52
CA LEU A 91 32.96 7.51 -1.82
C LEU A 91 31.67 8.07 -2.42
N SER A 92 30.63 8.30 -1.59
CA SER A 92 29.36 8.85 -2.05
C SER A 92 29.49 10.28 -2.57
N VAL A 93 30.31 11.13 -1.92
CA VAL A 93 30.64 12.47 -2.41
C VAL A 93 31.32 12.40 -3.78
N ARG A 94 32.29 11.51 -3.95
CA ARG A 94 32.98 11.31 -5.23
C ARG A 94 32.06 10.76 -6.32
N ALA A 95 31.18 9.80 -5.97
CA ALA A 95 30.20 9.25 -6.92
C ALA A 95 29.19 10.31 -7.37
N ALA A 96 28.83 11.25 -6.48
CA ALA A 96 27.91 12.34 -6.80
C ALA A 96 28.43 13.29 -7.89
N GLU A 97 29.75 13.35 -8.14
CA GLU A 97 30.35 14.15 -9.23
C GLU A 97 29.90 13.67 -10.63
N TYR A 98 29.50 12.39 -10.74
CA TYR A 98 28.99 11.80 -11.99
C TYR A 98 27.48 11.96 -12.17
N VAL A 99 26.75 12.39 -11.14
CA VAL A 99 25.29 12.40 -11.15
C VAL A 99 24.74 13.61 -11.90
N ILE A 100 23.75 13.36 -12.76
CA ILE A 100 22.86 14.39 -13.30
C ILE A 100 21.61 14.45 -12.41
N PRO A 101 21.49 15.43 -11.50
CA PRO A 101 20.42 15.45 -10.51
C PRO A 101 19.02 15.49 -11.13
N ASN A 102 18.11 14.65 -10.62
CA ASN A 102 16.71 14.61 -11.02
C ASN A 102 16.47 14.48 -12.54
N GLU A 103 17.39 13.83 -13.26
CA GLU A 103 17.27 13.73 -14.72
C GLU A 103 16.03 12.95 -15.13
N PHE A 104 15.68 11.88 -14.40
CA PHE A 104 14.48 11.10 -14.66
C PHE A 104 13.22 11.99 -14.62
N ASP A 105 13.04 12.76 -13.56
CA ASP A 105 11.88 13.65 -13.39
C ASP A 105 11.86 14.76 -14.45
N ARG A 106 13.04 15.30 -14.81
CA ARG A 106 13.16 16.32 -15.86
C ARG A 106 12.79 15.76 -17.23
N LEU A 107 13.18 14.51 -17.54
CA LEU A 107 12.80 13.85 -18.78
C LEU A 107 11.28 13.62 -18.86
N ILE A 108 10.68 13.09 -17.80
CA ILE A 108 9.22 12.91 -17.73
C ILE A 108 8.50 14.25 -17.92
N SER A 109 8.94 15.31 -17.21
CA SER A 109 8.34 16.64 -17.32
C SER A 109 8.52 17.27 -18.69
N ARG A 110 9.70 17.09 -19.31
CA ARG A 110 10.01 17.59 -20.66
C ARG A 110 9.07 17.01 -21.72
N PHE A 111 8.64 15.77 -21.55
CA PHE A 111 7.70 15.10 -22.45
C PHE A 111 6.24 15.21 -21.96
N GLY A 112 5.90 16.32 -21.29
CA GLY A 112 4.53 16.61 -20.88
C GLY A 112 3.98 15.74 -19.76
N GLY A 113 4.85 15.02 -19.05
CA GLY A 113 4.49 14.22 -17.89
C GLY A 113 4.13 15.08 -16.69
N THR A 114 3.00 14.74 -16.07
CA THR A 114 2.49 15.40 -14.87
C THR A 114 2.07 14.35 -13.84
N LYS A 115 1.93 14.74 -12.59
CA LYS A 115 1.50 13.84 -11.50
C LYS A 115 2.37 12.58 -11.39
N LEU A 116 3.68 12.71 -11.69
CA LEU A 116 4.63 11.62 -11.49
C LEU A 116 4.63 11.24 -10.02
N ASN A 117 4.34 9.97 -9.75
CA ASN A 117 4.29 9.44 -8.39
C ASN A 117 4.52 7.93 -8.38
N ALA A 118 4.73 7.39 -7.20
CA ALA A 118 4.81 5.97 -6.94
C ALA A 118 4.19 5.65 -5.58
N GLY A 119 4.06 4.39 -5.28
CA GLY A 119 3.59 3.97 -3.96
C GLY A 119 3.83 2.49 -3.72
N THR A 120 4.24 2.18 -2.51
CA THR A 120 4.43 0.81 -2.03
C THR A 120 3.32 0.44 -1.05
N SER A 121 2.65 -0.67 -1.35
CA SER A 121 1.69 -1.33 -0.47
C SER A 121 2.32 -2.59 0.15
N TYR A 122 1.55 -3.33 0.93
CA TYR A 122 1.96 -4.66 1.37
C TYR A 122 2.14 -5.64 0.21
N ASP A 123 1.27 -5.57 -0.81
CA ASP A 123 1.12 -6.56 -1.87
C ASP A 123 1.74 -6.18 -3.20
N TYR A 124 2.00 -4.89 -3.42
CA TYR A 124 2.47 -4.37 -4.70
C TYR A 124 3.21 -3.05 -4.54
N THR A 125 4.00 -2.72 -5.57
CA THR A 125 4.57 -1.39 -5.80
C THR A 125 4.06 -0.89 -7.15
N LEU A 126 3.72 0.39 -7.22
CA LEU A 126 3.22 1.02 -8.45
C LEU A 126 3.98 2.30 -8.77
N TYR A 127 4.11 2.58 -10.06
CA TYR A 127 4.72 3.77 -10.63
C TYR A 127 3.79 4.32 -11.68
N PHE A 128 3.44 5.59 -11.61
CA PHE A 128 2.48 6.16 -12.55
C PHE A 128 2.68 7.65 -12.80
N ASN A 129 2.20 8.10 -13.94
CA ASN A 129 2.04 9.52 -14.25
C ASN A 129 1.02 9.71 -15.37
N THR A 130 0.60 10.97 -15.57
CA THR A 130 -0.20 11.38 -16.73
C THR A 130 0.70 12.10 -17.73
N PHE A 131 0.47 11.90 -19.02
CA PHE A 131 1.25 12.55 -20.10
C PHE A 131 0.38 12.77 -21.35
N SER A 132 0.91 13.59 -22.30
CA SER A 132 0.23 13.88 -23.55
C SER A 132 0.42 12.75 -24.58
N PRO A 133 -0.60 12.40 -25.39
CA PRO A 133 -0.59 11.27 -26.31
C PRO A 133 0.61 11.25 -27.28
N GLN A 134 1.01 12.42 -27.78
CA GLN A 134 2.13 12.57 -28.71
C GLN A 134 3.49 12.10 -28.16
N TYR A 135 3.61 11.89 -26.84
CA TYR A 135 4.86 11.48 -26.19
C TYR A 135 4.83 10.01 -25.69
N ILE A 136 3.92 9.19 -26.20
CA ILE A 136 3.79 7.81 -25.75
C ILE A 136 5.07 6.99 -25.98
N SER A 137 5.77 7.21 -27.08
CA SER A 137 7.04 6.54 -27.38
C SER A 137 8.14 6.91 -26.36
N GLN A 138 8.27 8.19 -26.03
CA GLN A 138 9.23 8.68 -25.05
C GLN A 138 8.87 8.19 -23.64
N TRP A 139 7.60 8.23 -23.30
CA TRP A 139 7.10 7.69 -22.04
C TRP A 139 7.44 6.21 -21.90
N ALA A 140 7.18 5.42 -22.93
CA ALA A 140 7.45 4.00 -22.95
C ALA A 140 8.96 3.69 -22.82
N GLU A 141 9.81 4.44 -23.54
CA GLU A 141 11.26 4.28 -23.46
C GLU A 141 11.79 4.58 -22.05
N ILE A 142 11.43 5.72 -21.45
CA ILE A 142 11.90 6.14 -20.12
C ILE A 142 11.41 5.16 -19.05
N ASN A 143 10.13 4.76 -19.09
CA ASN A 143 9.58 3.88 -18.08
C ASN A 143 10.02 2.42 -18.22
N SER A 144 10.27 1.94 -19.43
CA SER A 144 10.88 0.62 -19.60
C SER A 144 12.35 0.61 -19.17
N GLU A 145 13.11 1.67 -19.48
CA GLU A 145 14.53 1.77 -19.15
C GLU A 145 14.78 1.63 -17.64
N ARG A 146 14.02 2.33 -16.78
CA ARG A 146 14.19 2.21 -15.32
C ARG A 146 13.88 0.80 -14.77
N LEU A 147 13.11 -0.02 -15.51
CA LEU A 147 12.77 -1.38 -15.11
C LEU A 147 13.80 -2.42 -15.57
N VAL A 148 14.69 -2.04 -16.49
CA VAL A 148 15.73 -2.92 -17.03
C VAL A 148 16.98 -2.87 -16.17
N ASN A 149 17.49 -1.67 -15.89
CA ASN A 149 18.80 -1.49 -15.26
C ASN A 149 18.82 -0.32 -14.25
N PRO A 150 18.02 -0.37 -13.16
CA PRO A 150 18.05 0.68 -12.16
C PRO A 150 19.41 0.73 -11.46
N VAL A 151 19.91 1.93 -11.21
CA VAL A 151 21.19 2.17 -10.54
C VAL A 151 20.95 2.83 -9.19
N PHE A 152 21.54 2.29 -8.13
CA PHE A 152 21.36 2.76 -6.74
C PHE A 152 22.34 3.89 -6.42
N ARG A 153 22.26 4.98 -7.18
CA ARG A 153 23.05 6.21 -6.93
C ARG A 153 22.39 7.09 -5.89
N LEU A 154 23.17 7.96 -5.25
CA LEU A 154 22.71 8.82 -4.15
C LEU A 154 21.98 8.05 -3.02
N PHE A 155 22.37 6.80 -2.80
CA PHE A 155 21.74 5.92 -1.81
C PHE A 155 21.76 6.53 -0.42
N GLN A 156 22.88 7.12 0.02
CA GLN A 156 23.01 7.77 1.32
C GLN A 156 22.03 8.93 1.49
N SER A 157 21.93 9.82 0.50
CA SER A 157 21.00 10.96 0.54
C SER A 157 19.54 10.50 0.60
N GLU A 158 19.20 9.45 -0.13
CA GLU A 158 17.86 8.90 -0.12
C GLU A 158 17.53 8.19 1.19
N LEU A 159 18.53 7.57 1.83
CA LEU A 159 18.38 6.98 3.17
C LEU A 159 17.98 8.04 4.21
N GLU A 160 18.55 9.25 4.13
CA GLU A 160 18.15 10.37 4.99
C GLU A 160 16.68 10.76 4.76
N THR A 161 16.23 10.79 3.50
CA THR A 161 14.83 11.07 3.15
C THR A 161 13.89 10.03 3.78
N VAL A 162 14.22 8.75 3.68
CA VAL A 162 13.42 7.66 4.29
C VAL A 162 13.45 7.74 5.83
N TYR A 163 14.57 8.19 6.43
CA TYR A 163 14.64 8.43 7.89
C TYR A 163 13.70 9.56 8.33
N GLU A 164 13.68 10.68 7.59
CA GLU A 164 12.76 11.78 7.89
C GLU A 164 11.31 11.34 7.74
N GLU A 165 11.00 10.57 6.73
CA GLU A 165 9.66 10.02 6.54
C GLU A 165 9.27 9.09 7.72
N LYS A 166 10.16 8.19 8.14
CA LYS A 166 9.92 7.34 9.31
C LYS A 166 9.74 8.17 10.59
N ASN A 167 10.51 9.23 10.76
CA ASN A 167 10.38 10.15 11.90
C ASN A 167 9.03 10.88 11.87
N MET A 168 8.56 11.33 10.69
CA MET A 168 7.24 11.93 10.53
C MET A 168 6.13 10.98 10.97
N TYR A 169 6.20 9.70 10.59
CA TYR A 169 5.24 8.70 11.08
C TYR A 169 5.34 8.49 12.59
N GLY A 170 6.55 8.47 13.14
CA GLY A 170 6.80 8.34 14.58
C GLY A 170 6.31 9.54 15.41
N ASP A 171 6.16 10.71 14.79
CA ASP A 171 5.68 11.93 15.45
C ASP A 171 4.16 12.01 15.55
N THR A 172 3.43 11.25 14.75
CA THR A 172 1.97 11.26 14.81
C THR A 172 1.42 10.17 15.72
N MET A 173 0.56 10.57 16.66
CA MET A 173 -0.10 9.63 17.58
C MET A 173 -0.88 8.54 16.85
N ALA A 174 -1.54 8.90 15.77
CA ALA A 174 -2.36 7.98 14.98
C ALA A 174 -1.50 6.90 14.33
N SER A 175 -0.39 7.28 13.70
CA SER A 175 0.51 6.33 13.03
C SER A 175 1.13 5.33 14.01
N VAL A 176 1.60 5.81 15.17
CA VAL A 176 2.16 4.93 16.21
C VAL A 176 1.11 3.97 16.77
N ALA A 177 -0.11 4.44 16.95
CA ALA A 177 -1.21 3.58 17.41
C ALA A 177 -1.59 2.54 16.35
N ILE A 178 -1.69 2.95 15.08
CA ILE A 178 -2.01 2.06 13.95
C ILE A 178 -0.90 1.01 13.79
N GLU A 179 0.38 1.40 13.79
CA GLU A 179 1.52 0.47 13.67
C GLU A 179 1.44 -0.63 14.74
N LYS A 180 1.23 -0.25 16.00
CA LYS A 180 1.09 -1.20 17.10
C LYS A 180 -0.14 -2.11 16.96
N LEU A 181 -1.27 -1.57 16.50
CA LEU A 181 -2.49 -2.33 16.31
C LEU A 181 -2.35 -3.29 15.12
N THR A 182 -1.74 -2.85 14.04
CA THR A 182 -1.45 -3.66 12.85
C THR A 182 -0.52 -4.83 13.19
N GLU A 183 0.55 -4.56 13.95
CA GLU A 183 1.44 -5.61 14.46
C GLU A 183 0.65 -6.66 15.26
N ARG A 184 -0.12 -6.23 16.25
CA ARG A 184 -0.88 -7.15 17.10
C ARG A 184 -1.98 -7.89 16.34
N TYR A 185 -2.59 -7.24 15.36
CA TYR A 185 -3.68 -7.82 14.58
C TYR A 185 -3.17 -8.88 13.61
N PHE A 186 -2.06 -8.63 12.90
CA PHE A 186 -1.58 -9.48 11.82
C PHE A 186 -0.46 -10.45 12.21
N TYR A 187 0.19 -10.31 13.38
CA TYR A 187 1.25 -11.26 13.74
C TYR A 187 0.71 -12.71 13.81
N PRO A 188 1.38 -13.72 13.19
CA PRO A 188 2.73 -13.68 12.57
C PRO A 188 2.76 -13.37 11.06
N HIS A 189 1.67 -12.91 10.45
CA HIS A 189 1.61 -12.58 9.03
C HIS A 189 2.54 -11.40 8.68
N PRO A 190 3.15 -11.34 7.47
CA PRO A 190 3.99 -10.22 7.04
C PRO A 190 3.34 -8.84 7.10
N TYR A 191 2.01 -8.75 7.03
CA TYR A 191 1.28 -7.49 7.22
C TYR A 191 1.38 -6.89 8.64
N ALA A 192 1.97 -7.62 9.58
CA ALA A 192 2.23 -7.10 10.91
C ALA A 192 3.31 -6.01 10.95
N TYR A 193 4.17 -5.95 9.93
CA TYR A 193 5.31 -5.06 9.91
C TYR A 193 5.04 -3.79 9.11
N PRO A 194 5.62 -2.64 9.50
CA PRO A 194 5.43 -1.39 8.77
C PRO A 194 6.03 -1.45 7.36
N ILE A 195 5.36 -0.83 6.38
CA ILE A 195 5.81 -0.79 4.98
C ILE A 195 7.20 -0.15 4.87
N ILE A 196 7.43 0.93 5.60
CA ILE A 196 8.71 1.65 5.63
C ILE A 196 9.82 0.88 6.35
N GLY A 197 9.50 -0.22 7.00
CA GLY A 197 10.44 -1.02 7.78
C GLY A 197 10.63 -0.54 9.23
N SER A 198 11.38 -1.34 10.00
CA SER A 198 11.75 -0.98 11.37
C SER A 198 12.91 0.02 11.41
N ALA A 199 12.99 0.78 12.50
CA ALA A 199 14.12 1.67 12.76
C ALA A 199 15.47 0.97 12.77
N GLU A 200 15.50 -0.27 13.25
CA GLU A 200 16.73 -1.09 13.32
C GLU A 200 17.22 -1.48 11.93
N ASN A 201 16.31 -1.96 11.07
CA ASN A 201 16.67 -2.36 9.70
C ASN A 201 17.07 -1.16 8.84
N LEU A 202 16.40 -0.02 9.00
CA LEU A 202 16.79 1.21 8.29
C LEU A 202 18.20 1.69 8.67
N LYS A 203 18.68 1.43 9.89
CA LYS A 203 20.05 1.75 10.31
C LYS A 203 21.12 0.83 9.69
N ASN A 204 20.70 -0.31 9.17
CA ASN A 204 21.58 -1.34 8.62
C ASN A 204 21.14 -1.77 7.22
N PRO A 205 21.02 -0.84 6.25
CA PRO A 205 20.56 -1.18 4.91
C PRO A 205 21.61 -2.03 4.20
N ARG A 206 21.14 -3.02 3.41
CA ARG A 206 21.98 -3.90 2.60
C ARG A 206 21.66 -3.69 1.13
N LEU A 207 22.61 -3.15 0.38
CA LEU A 207 22.39 -2.95 -1.06
C LEU A 207 22.32 -4.29 -1.82
N SER A 208 23.02 -5.31 -1.34
CA SER A 208 22.92 -6.67 -1.90
C SER A 208 21.51 -7.26 -1.77
N GLU A 209 20.80 -6.97 -0.69
CA GLU A 209 19.42 -7.41 -0.51
C GLU A 209 18.44 -6.63 -1.40
N MET A 210 18.67 -5.33 -1.59
CA MET A 210 17.89 -4.52 -2.51
C MET A 210 18.07 -5.00 -3.97
N ARG A 211 19.31 -5.33 -4.36
CA ARG A 211 19.60 -5.92 -5.69
C ARG A 211 18.92 -7.27 -5.86
N ARG A 212 18.97 -8.14 -4.84
CA ARG A 212 18.25 -9.42 -4.84
C ARG A 212 16.74 -9.26 -4.90
N PHE A 213 16.18 -8.25 -4.22
CA PHE A 213 14.75 -7.92 -4.30
C PHE A 213 14.35 -7.56 -5.74
N PHE A 214 15.12 -6.69 -6.40
CA PHE A 214 14.92 -6.37 -7.82
C PHE A 214 14.99 -7.62 -8.70
N GLU A 215 16.06 -8.40 -8.57
CA GLU A 215 16.27 -9.60 -9.36
C GLU A 215 15.16 -10.64 -9.21
N LYS A 216 14.61 -10.77 -8.02
CA LYS A 216 13.56 -11.73 -7.70
C LYS A 216 12.17 -11.30 -8.17
N TYR A 217 11.84 -10.03 -8.01
CA TYR A 217 10.45 -9.58 -8.16
C TYR A 217 10.20 -8.71 -9.39
N TYR A 218 11.20 -8.00 -9.91
CA TYR A 218 11.07 -7.15 -11.09
C TYR A 218 11.34 -7.95 -12.37
N VAL A 219 10.50 -8.93 -12.60
CA VAL A 219 10.48 -9.79 -13.80
C VAL A 219 9.15 -9.60 -14.53
N ALA A 220 9.16 -9.68 -15.84
CA ALA A 220 8.02 -9.31 -16.69
C ALA A 220 6.71 -10.01 -16.30
N SER A 221 6.76 -11.32 -16.00
CA SER A 221 5.56 -12.08 -15.59
C SER A 221 4.96 -11.69 -14.24
N ASN A 222 5.71 -10.91 -13.42
CA ASN A 222 5.26 -10.36 -12.13
C ASN A 222 4.80 -8.90 -12.23
N MET A 223 4.78 -8.34 -13.44
CA MET A 223 4.45 -6.92 -13.68
C MET A 223 3.26 -6.77 -14.62
N GLY A 224 2.55 -5.66 -14.46
CA GLY A 224 1.49 -5.21 -15.33
C GLY A 224 1.75 -3.78 -15.82
N LEU A 225 1.62 -3.58 -17.13
CA LEU A 225 1.62 -2.28 -17.75
C LEU A 225 0.17 -1.87 -18.01
N ILE A 226 -0.22 -0.67 -17.56
CA ILE A 226 -1.58 -0.18 -17.67
C ILE A 226 -1.55 1.18 -18.33
N LEU A 227 -2.30 1.32 -19.43
CA LEU A 227 -2.55 2.60 -20.09
C LEU A 227 -4.05 2.85 -20.17
N SER A 228 -4.46 4.08 -19.86
CA SER A 228 -5.85 4.52 -19.98
C SER A 228 -5.88 5.94 -20.52
N GLY A 229 -6.54 6.16 -21.67
CA GLY A 229 -6.68 7.48 -22.28
C GLY A 229 -6.62 7.50 -23.78
N ASP A 230 -6.14 8.62 -24.33
CA ASP A 230 -6.21 8.97 -25.74
C ASP A 230 -5.05 8.34 -26.53
N PHE A 231 -5.26 7.17 -27.06
CA PHE A 231 -4.33 6.46 -27.93
C PHE A 231 -5.08 5.46 -28.82
N ASP A 232 -4.48 5.09 -29.94
CA ASP A 232 -4.91 3.96 -30.78
C ASP A 232 -4.16 2.70 -30.34
N THR A 233 -4.91 1.66 -30.01
CA THR A 233 -4.35 0.40 -29.48
C THR A 233 -3.42 -0.29 -30.50
N GLU A 234 -3.74 -0.26 -31.81
CA GLU A 234 -2.93 -0.89 -32.86
C GLU A 234 -1.60 -0.16 -33.05
N GLU A 235 -1.60 1.18 -32.90
CA GLU A 235 -0.36 2.00 -32.99
C GLU A 235 0.52 1.85 -31.75
N VAL A 236 -0.07 1.73 -30.56
CA VAL A 236 0.65 1.70 -29.28
C VAL A 236 1.28 0.33 -29.00
N LEU A 237 0.62 -0.76 -29.34
CA LEU A 237 1.14 -2.11 -29.08
C LEU A 237 2.56 -2.36 -29.62
N PRO A 238 2.93 -1.99 -30.84
CA PRO A 238 4.32 -2.13 -31.32
C PRO A 238 5.33 -1.32 -30.53
N ILE A 239 4.95 -0.12 -30.07
CA ILE A 239 5.81 0.74 -29.24
C ILE A 239 6.08 0.07 -27.89
N LEU A 240 5.02 -0.44 -27.23
CA LEU A 240 5.15 -1.14 -25.96
C LEU A 240 5.95 -2.43 -26.11
N GLU A 241 5.72 -3.21 -27.17
CA GLU A 241 6.49 -4.42 -27.43
C GLU A 241 7.99 -4.11 -27.64
N SER A 242 8.33 -3.11 -28.45
CA SER A 242 9.73 -2.76 -28.71
C SER A 242 10.48 -2.26 -27.47
N THR A 243 9.79 -1.58 -26.54
CA THR A 243 10.40 -0.97 -25.36
C THR A 243 10.38 -1.92 -24.15
N PHE A 244 9.22 -2.45 -23.77
CA PHE A 244 9.04 -3.27 -22.57
C PHE A 244 9.45 -4.74 -22.74
N SER A 245 9.64 -5.23 -23.96
CA SER A 245 10.20 -6.58 -24.20
C SER A 245 11.62 -6.76 -23.65
N ARG A 246 12.33 -5.66 -23.42
CA ARG A 246 13.68 -5.64 -22.80
C ARG A 246 13.66 -6.03 -21.31
N ILE A 247 12.51 -5.95 -20.66
CA ILE A 247 12.38 -6.35 -19.26
C ILE A 247 12.64 -7.84 -19.14
N ARG A 248 13.43 -8.20 -18.14
CA ARG A 248 13.87 -9.57 -17.90
C ARG A 248 12.69 -10.53 -17.76
N LYS A 249 12.70 -11.58 -18.58
CA LYS A 249 11.79 -12.70 -18.43
C LYS A 249 12.14 -13.48 -17.16
N GLY A 250 11.14 -13.92 -16.40
CA GLY A 250 11.34 -14.69 -15.18
C GLY A 250 10.07 -15.41 -14.77
N LYS A 251 10.20 -16.33 -13.83
CA LYS A 251 9.03 -16.98 -13.22
C LYS A 251 8.51 -16.11 -12.07
N PRO A 252 7.18 -16.05 -11.87
CA PRO A 252 6.60 -15.42 -10.68
C PRO A 252 7.21 -16.05 -9.43
N PRO A 253 7.58 -15.27 -8.42
CA PRO A 253 8.10 -15.81 -7.18
C PRO A 253 7.04 -16.63 -6.45
N HIS A 254 7.46 -17.78 -5.92
CA HIS A 254 6.61 -18.57 -5.02
C HIS A 254 6.42 -17.81 -3.70
N ARG A 255 5.19 -17.82 -3.18
CA ARG A 255 4.83 -17.19 -1.91
C ARG A 255 4.09 -18.17 -1.04
N ASP A 256 4.63 -18.39 0.16
CA ASP A 256 3.93 -19.13 1.19
C ASP A 256 2.94 -18.20 1.91
N ILE A 257 1.66 -18.52 1.84
CA ILE A 257 0.62 -17.74 2.49
C ILE A 257 0.59 -18.10 3.98
N VAL A 258 0.82 -17.11 4.83
CA VAL A 258 0.74 -17.27 6.28
C VAL A 258 -0.71 -17.13 6.73
N THR A 259 -1.29 -18.21 7.21
CA THR A 259 -2.65 -18.18 7.76
C THR A 259 -2.68 -17.50 9.12
N LEU A 260 -3.54 -16.50 9.27
CA LEU A 260 -3.74 -15.83 10.54
C LEU A 260 -4.51 -16.74 11.53
N PRO A 261 -4.01 -16.94 12.75
CA PRO A 261 -4.76 -17.66 13.76
C PRO A 261 -6.02 -16.87 14.17
N PRO A 262 -7.12 -17.52 14.50
CA PRO A 262 -8.28 -16.83 15.05
C PRO A 262 -7.94 -16.20 16.41
N PHE A 263 -8.62 -15.11 16.75
CA PHE A 263 -8.57 -14.58 18.12
C PHE A 263 -9.17 -15.57 19.11
N LYS A 264 -8.66 -15.58 20.34
CA LYS A 264 -9.16 -16.45 21.41
C LYS A 264 -10.04 -15.62 22.36
N GLY A 265 -11.33 -15.52 22.02
CA GLY A 265 -12.26 -14.66 22.75
C GLY A 265 -11.96 -13.17 22.51
N ARG A 266 -12.30 -12.34 23.47
CA ARG A 266 -12.11 -10.89 23.48
C ARG A 266 -10.68 -10.53 23.93
N GLU A 267 -9.75 -10.39 22.97
CA GLU A 267 -8.37 -10.04 23.25
C GLU A 267 -8.19 -8.53 23.47
N LYS A 268 -7.82 -8.14 24.68
CA LYS A 268 -7.70 -6.72 25.07
C LYS A 268 -6.35 -6.15 24.68
N VAL A 269 -6.39 -5.03 23.98
CA VAL A 269 -5.22 -4.21 23.61
C VAL A 269 -5.46 -2.78 24.09
N SER A 270 -4.42 -2.10 24.57
CA SER A 270 -4.53 -0.69 24.92
C SER A 270 -3.47 0.13 24.20
N VAL A 271 -3.87 1.26 23.65
CA VAL A 271 -2.98 2.27 23.08
C VAL A 271 -2.94 3.51 23.98
N ARG A 272 -1.77 4.14 24.10
CA ARG A 272 -1.61 5.39 24.87
C ARG A 272 -1.66 6.58 23.93
N ILE A 273 -2.55 7.52 24.21
CA ILE A 273 -2.74 8.75 23.43
C ILE A 273 -2.87 9.91 24.43
N PRO A 274 -2.08 11.01 24.29
CA PRO A 274 -2.08 12.13 25.24
C PRO A 274 -3.25 13.09 25.03
N MET A 275 -4.45 12.55 24.91
CA MET A 275 -5.70 13.31 24.79
C MET A 275 -6.57 13.02 26.01
N PRO A 276 -6.53 13.85 27.07
CA PRO A 276 -7.41 13.68 28.21
C PRO A 276 -8.88 13.78 27.77
N PHE A 277 -9.74 13.08 28.47
CA PHE A 277 -11.20 13.04 28.27
C PHE A 277 -11.70 12.35 27.00
N VAL A 278 -10.95 12.31 25.90
CA VAL A 278 -11.32 11.60 24.68
C VAL A 278 -11.22 10.08 24.91
N LYS A 279 -12.33 9.38 24.67
CA LYS A 279 -12.38 7.91 24.70
C LYS A 279 -12.41 7.39 23.25
N ILE A 280 -11.57 6.41 22.99
CA ILE A 280 -11.50 5.72 21.68
C ILE A 280 -11.51 4.23 21.95
N MET A 281 -12.37 3.53 21.25
CA MET A 281 -12.52 2.07 21.32
C MET A 281 -12.59 1.53 19.89
N ALA A 282 -12.00 0.36 19.67
CA ALA A 282 -12.19 -0.36 18.43
C ALA A 282 -12.42 -1.85 18.67
N LEU A 283 -13.20 -2.47 17.79
CA LEU A 283 -13.37 -3.90 17.69
C LEU A 283 -12.81 -4.35 16.34
N GLY A 284 -11.85 -5.26 16.36
CA GLY A 284 -11.22 -5.80 15.15
C GLY A 284 -11.51 -7.30 15.02
N PHE A 285 -12.30 -7.68 14.02
CA PHE A 285 -12.59 -9.07 13.68
C PHE A 285 -11.74 -9.50 12.49
N ARG A 286 -11.45 -10.79 12.37
CA ARG A 286 -10.76 -11.32 11.18
C ARG A 286 -11.63 -11.08 9.95
N GLY A 287 -11.13 -10.30 9.02
CA GLY A 287 -11.71 -10.12 7.69
C GLY A 287 -11.20 -11.18 6.71
N VAL A 288 -11.56 -11.03 5.46
CA VAL A 288 -11.22 -11.97 4.39
C VAL A 288 -10.30 -11.36 3.35
N PRO A 289 -9.54 -12.17 2.60
CA PRO A 289 -8.79 -11.70 1.44
C PRO A 289 -9.69 -11.05 0.38
N ALA A 290 -9.10 -10.20 -0.45
CA ALA A 290 -9.82 -9.46 -1.50
C ALA A 290 -10.55 -10.36 -2.53
N ASN A 291 -10.07 -11.60 -2.71
CA ASN A 291 -10.65 -12.57 -3.66
C ASN A 291 -11.64 -13.54 -2.99
N HIS A 292 -11.97 -13.33 -1.72
CA HIS A 292 -12.88 -14.25 -1.01
C HIS A 292 -14.33 -14.09 -1.47
N PRO A 293 -15.09 -15.18 -1.68
CA PRO A 293 -16.49 -15.12 -2.13
C PRO A 293 -17.42 -14.34 -1.20
N ASP A 294 -17.17 -14.34 0.10
CA ASP A 294 -17.97 -13.62 1.10
C ASP A 294 -17.77 -12.09 1.06
N GLN A 295 -16.85 -11.58 0.23
CA GLN A 295 -16.46 -10.15 0.24
C GLN A 295 -17.66 -9.23 -0.07
N VAL A 296 -18.47 -9.58 -1.07
CA VAL A 296 -19.63 -8.78 -1.48
C VAL A 296 -20.67 -8.71 -0.35
N ALA A 297 -20.98 -9.85 0.27
CA ALA A 297 -21.93 -9.92 1.39
C ALA A 297 -21.41 -9.16 2.62
N LEU A 298 -20.10 -9.23 2.91
CA LEU A 298 -19.47 -8.49 4.00
C LEU A 298 -19.52 -6.99 3.77
N ASN A 299 -19.37 -6.52 2.54
CA ASN A 299 -19.49 -5.10 2.21
C ASN A 299 -20.91 -4.60 2.55
N ILE A 300 -21.94 -5.34 2.17
CA ILE A 300 -23.33 -4.99 2.54
C ILE A 300 -23.53 -5.05 4.07
N ALA A 301 -23.00 -6.07 4.76
CA ALA A 301 -23.10 -6.17 6.22
C ALA A 301 -22.46 -4.96 6.93
N VAL A 302 -21.32 -4.49 6.44
CA VAL A 302 -20.65 -3.29 6.95
C VAL A 302 -21.42 -2.03 6.58
N SER A 303 -22.00 -1.95 5.36
CA SER A 303 -22.84 -0.81 4.94
C SER A 303 -24.14 -0.70 5.73
N LEU A 304 -24.69 -1.81 6.23
CA LEU A 304 -25.81 -1.80 7.20
C LEU A 304 -25.40 -1.16 8.53
N LEU A 305 -24.13 -1.25 8.91
CA LEU A 305 -23.62 -0.59 10.11
C LEU A 305 -23.33 0.88 9.86
N ASN A 306 -22.65 1.20 8.75
CA ASN A 306 -22.21 2.55 8.43
C ASN A 306 -22.12 2.72 6.91
N ASN A 307 -22.77 3.72 6.35
CA ASN A 307 -22.81 3.99 4.91
C ASN A 307 -22.70 5.49 4.58
N SER A 308 -22.48 5.83 3.31
CA SER A 308 -22.29 7.21 2.84
C SER A 308 -23.52 8.11 3.06
N ASN A 309 -24.72 7.52 3.15
CA ASN A 309 -25.98 8.24 3.37
C ASN A 309 -26.28 8.50 4.85
N GLY A 310 -25.42 8.01 5.78
CA GLY A 310 -25.61 8.19 7.23
C GLY A 310 -26.83 7.44 7.79
N THR A 311 -27.30 6.40 7.12
CA THR A 311 -28.52 5.65 7.52
C THR A 311 -28.20 4.34 8.22
N GLY A 312 -26.93 3.97 8.34
CA GLY A 312 -26.47 2.76 9.01
C GLY A 312 -26.77 2.72 10.50
N PHE A 313 -26.72 1.56 11.09
CA PHE A 313 -27.08 1.37 12.50
C PHE A 313 -26.10 2.08 13.46
N LEU A 314 -24.81 2.17 13.10
CA LEU A 314 -23.83 2.95 13.86
C LEU A 314 -24.00 4.43 13.61
N ASP A 315 -24.37 4.84 12.38
CA ASP A 315 -24.68 6.24 12.05
C ASP A 315 -25.81 6.75 12.95
N LYS A 316 -26.85 5.96 13.12
CA LYS A 316 -27.96 6.30 14.01
C LYS A 316 -27.54 6.47 15.47
N LEU A 317 -26.56 5.68 15.95
CA LEU A 317 -26.03 5.89 17.31
C LEU A 317 -25.36 7.25 17.46
N THR A 318 -24.75 7.75 16.39
CA THR A 318 -24.11 9.09 16.36
C THR A 318 -25.18 10.18 16.29
N VAL A 319 -26.14 10.05 15.38
CA VAL A 319 -27.27 11.00 15.22
C VAL A 319 -28.11 11.10 16.50
N ASP A 320 -28.41 9.98 17.14
CA ASP A 320 -29.17 9.92 18.41
C ASP A 320 -28.30 10.32 19.62
N HIS A 321 -27.11 10.78 19.41
CA HIS A 321 -26.16 11.13 20.47
C HIS A 321 -25.95 10.02 21.52
N LYS A 322 -26.00 8.75 21.11
CA LYS A 322 -25.68 7.60 21.97
C LYS A 322 -24.18 7.38 22.10
N VAL A 323 -23.41 7.78 21.12
CA VAL A 323 -21.94 7.89 21.09
C VAL A 323 -21.55 9.22 20.44
N MET A 324 -20.30 9.62 20.50
CA MET A 324 -19.78 10.82 19.82
C MET A 324 -19.53 10.57 18.33
N GLY A 325 -19.25 9.32 17.97
CA GLY A 325 -19.04 8.88 16.60
C GLY A 325 -18.83 7.36 16.58
N ALA A 326 -19.20 6.76 15.47
CA ALA A 326 -18.93 5.34 15.22
C ALA A 326 -18.80 5.11 13.72
N MET A 327 -17.90 4.22 13.32
CA MET A 327 -17.71 3.80 11.92
C MET A 327 -17.36 2.33 11.85
N ALA A 328 -17.69 1.71 10.72
CA ALA A 328 -17.33 0.35 10.39
C ALA A 328 -16.57 0.32 9.07
N VAL A 329 -15.60 -0.58 8.94
CA VAL A 329 -14.80 -0.76 7.73
C VAL A 329 -14.63 -2.24 7.43
N ASN A 330 -14.67 -2.59 6.14
CA ASN A 330 -14.18 -3.85 5.61
C ASN A 330 -12.99 -3.54 4.71
N GLN A 331 -11.78 -3.79 5.22
CA GLN A 331 -10.55 -3.57 4.47
C GLN A 331 -9.92 -4.91 4.14
N SER A 332 -9.88 -5.25 2.87
CA SER A 332 -9.28 -6.48 2.38
C SER A 332 -8.02 -6.21 1.59
N MET A 333 -6.98 -6.96 1.91
CA MET A 333 -5.72 -7.05 1.18
C MET A 333 -5.66 -8.41 0.46
N ASN A 334 -4.58 -8.70 -0.28
CA ASN A 334 -4.55 -9.91 -1.10
C ASN A 334 -4.62 -11.22 -0.29
N GLU A 335 -4.07 -11.25 0.91
CA GLU A 335 -3.95 -12.49 1.71
C GLU A 335 -4.78 -12.49 3.00
N ALA A 336 -5.22 -11.33 3.46
CA ALA A 336 -6.01 -11.20 4.69
C ALA A 336 -6.85 -9.91 4.67
N GLY A 337 -7.78 -9.78 5.62
CA GLY A 337 -8.59 -8.57 5.76
C GLY A 337 -8.87 -8.20 7.21
N ILE A 338 -9.40 -6.99 7.38
CA ILE A 338 -9.84 -6.42 8.66
C ILE A 338 -11.33 -6.07 8.56
N LEU A 339 -12.11 -6.59 9.48
CA LEU A 339 -13.43 -6.03 9.79
C LEU A 339 -13.28 -5.19 11.06
N GLY A 340 -13.28 -3.88 10.90
CA GLY A 340 -13.01 -2.94 11.99
C GLY A 340 -14.21 -2.09 12.34
N LEU A 341 -14.46 -1.89 13.62
CA LEU A 341 -15.40 -0.91 14.12
C LEU A 341 -14.68 0.06 15.05
N LEU A 342 -14.69 1.33 14.72
CA LEU A 342 -14.11 2.39 15.54
C LEU A 342 -15.23 3.21 16.19
N VAL A 343 -15.12 3.43 17.48
CA VAL A 343 -16.19 4.09 18.27
C VAL A 343 -15.57 5.12 19.21
N PHE A 344 -16.23 6.27 19.29
CA PHE A 344 -15.89 7.35 20.19
C PHE A 344 -17.01 7.46 21.25
N PRO A 345 -16.84 6.83 22.42
CA PRO A 345 -17.80 6.97 23.52
C PRO A 345 -17.92 8.43 23.99
N LYS A 346 -19.04 8.79 24.61
CA LYS A 346 -19.22 10.10 25.22
C LYS A 346 -18.12 10.39 26.25
N PHE A 347 -17.68 11.63 26.32
CA PHE A 347 -16.59 12.05 27.21
C PHE A 347 -16.87 11.74 28.68
N PHE A 348 -18.08 12.05 29.14
CA PHE A 348 -18.49 11.87 30.51
C PHE A 348 -19.54 10.76 30.64
N PHE A 349 -19.53 10.04 31.75
CA PHE A 349 -20.54 9.06 32.18
C PHE A 349 -20.71 7.81 31.31
N GLN A 350 -20.16 7.73 30.09
CA GLN A 350 -20.22 6.54 29.30
C GLN A 350 -18.96 5.70 29.46
N THR A 351 -19.09 4.48 29.94
CA THR A 351 -17.99 3.52 30.02
C THR A 351 -17.73 2.87 28.66
N TYR A 352 -16.53 2.34 28.45
CA TYR A 352 -16.22 1.52 27.28
C TYR A 352 -17.16 0.33 27.13
N ALA A 353 -17.48 -0.35 28.26
CA ALA A 353 -18.41 -1.49 28.24
C ALA A 353 -19.84 -1.09 27.81
N ALA A 354 -20.31 0.10 28.24
CA ALA A 354 -21.61 0.59 27.81
C ALA A 354 -21.64 0.90 26.31
N ALA A 355 -20.59 1.50 25.77
CA ALA A 355 -20.46 1.77 24.34
C ALA A 355 -20.35 0.47 23.52
N GLU A 356 -19.55 -0.48 23.97
CA GLU A 356 -19.40 -1.82 23.38
C GLU A 356 -20.74 -2.55 23.29
N LYS A 357 -21.54 -2.51 24.35
CA LYS A 357 -22.89 -3.11 24.38
C LYS A 357 -23.82 -2.48 23.32
N LEU A 358 -23.71 -1.17 23.08
CA LEU A 358 -24.48 -0.51 22.03
C LEU A 358 -24.06 -1.00 20.64
N VAL A 359 -22.77 -1.17 20.39
CA VAL A 359 -22.22 -1.69 19.12
C VAL A 359 -22.69 -3.13 18.88
N TRP A 360 -22.54 -3.99 19.88
CA TRP A 360 -23.01 -5.37 19.77
C TRP A 360 -24.50 -5.49 19.52
N LYS A 361 -25.30 -4.58 20.09
CA LYS A 361 -26.73 -4.52 19.78
C LYS A 361 -26.98 -4.26 18.28
N GLN A 362 -26.17 -3.40 17.62
CA GLN A 362 -26.32 -3.14 16.19
C GLN A 362 -25.84 -4.32 15.34
N ILE A 363 -24.73 -4.96 15.71
CA ILE A 363 -24.27 -6.18 15.06
C ILE A 363 -25.32 -7.29 15.14
N ASN A 364 -25.93 -7.49 16.31
CA ASN A 364 -26.94 -8.52 16.50
C ASN A 364 -28.19 -8.26 15.66
N ARG A 365 -28.59 -7.00 15.43
CA ARG A 365 -29.67 -6.68 14.50
C ARG A 365 -29.44 -7.27 13.11
N ILE A 366 -28.20 -7.17 12.59
CA ILE A 366 -27.86 -7.76 11.28
C ILE A 366 -27.96 -9.28 11.35
N LYS A 367 -27.43 -9.91 12.41
CA LYS A 367 -27.46 -11.37 12.61
C LYS A 367 -28.87 -11.91 12.73
N GLU A 368 -29.79 -11.12 13.25
CA GLU A 368 -31.20 -11.45 13.45
C GLU A 368 -32.07 -11.08 12.23
N GLY A 369 -31.45 -10.41 11.21
CA GLY A 369 -32.18 -9.95 10.04
C GLY A 369 -33.10 -8.75 10.31
N ASP A 370 -32.86 -8.00 11.41
CA ASP A 370 -33.63 -6.79 11.76
C ASP A 370 -33.20 -5.58 10.92
N PHE A 371 -33.44 -5.65 9.62
CA PHE A 371 -33.31 -4.56 8.65
C PHE A 371 -34.34 -4.71 7.54
N SER A 372 -34.81 -3.60 6.98
CA SER A 372 -35.86 -3.64 5.96
C SER A 372 -35.32 -4.04 4.57
N ASP A 373 -36.23 -4.55 3.72
CA ASP A 373 -35.90 -4.85 2.33
C ASP A 373 -35.51 -3.60 1.56
N GLU A 374 -36.18 -2.46 1.83
CA GLU A 374 -35.83 -1.19 1.19
C GLU A 374 -34.41 -0.76 1.52
N MET A 375 -33.99 -0.90 2.77
CA MET A 375 -32.62 -0.59 3.18
C MET A 375 -31.63 -1.53 2.49
N PHE A 376 -31.91 -2.83 2.45
CA PHE A 376 -31.06 -3.81 1.77
C PHE A 376 -30.91 -3.52 0.28
N GLN A 377 -32.05 -3.27 -0.43
CA GLN A 377 -32.01 -2.94 -1.87
C GLN A 377 -31.31 -1.59 -2.13
N SER A 378 -31.51 -0.60 -1.26
CA SER A 378 -30.83 0.69 -1.36
C SER A 378 -29.32 0.54 -1.27
N LEU A 379 -28.79 -0.28 -0.35
CA LEU A 379 -27.37 -0.53 -0.20
C LEU A 379 -26.77 -1.31 -1.39
N LYS A 380 -27.50 -2.27 -1.95
CA LYS A 380 -27.10 -2.95 -3.20
C LYS A 380 -26.97 -1.94 -4.35
N LEU A 381 -27.95 -1.05 -4.49
CA LEU A 381 -27.93 -0.01 -5.52
C LEU A 381 -26.77 0.97 -5.31
N GLU A 382 -26.51 1.38 -4.06
CA GLU A 382 -25.38 2.24 -3.71
C GLU A 382 -24.04 1.61 -4.12
N GLN A 383 -23.82 0.34 -3.78
CA GLN A 383 -22.61 -0.39 -4.20
C GLN A 383 -22.48 -0.45 -5.72
N LYS A 384 -23.55 -0.77 -6.44
CA LYS A 384 -23.51 -0.82 -7.91
C LYS A 384 -23.16 0.55 -8.53
N ARG A 385 -23.71 1.63 -7.98
CA ARG A 385 -23.38 3.00 -8.40
C ARG A 385 -21.91 3.32 -8.13
N GLU A 386 -21.37 2.91 -6.98
CA GLU A 386 -19.95 3.07 -6.67
C GLU A 386 -19.06 2.34 -7.67
N TYR A 387 -19.43 1.11 -8.08
CA TYR A 387 -18.72 0.37 -9.12
C TYR A 387 -18.78 1.09 -10.48
N ALA A 388 -19.94 1.61 -10.85
CA ALA A 388 -20.11 2.32 -12.11
C ALA A 388 -19.33 3.65 -12.14
N SER A 389 -19.38 4.43 -11.06
CA SER A 389 -18.71 5.73 -10.98
C SER A 389 -17.18 5.62 -11.10
N LYS A 390 -16.60 4.53 -10.63
CA LYS A 390 -15.16 4.25 -10.79
C LYS A 390 -14.72 4.02 -12.25
N LEU A 391 -15.68 3.87 -13.17
CA LEU A 391 -15.40 3.68 -14.59
C LEU A 391 -15.66 4.95 -15.44
N GLU A 392 -16.07 6.07 -14.83
CA GLU A 392 -16.46 7.27 -15.55
C GLU A 392 -15.28 8.04 -16.16
N ASP A 393 -14.13 8.08 -15.49
CA ASP A 393 -12.95 8.79 -15.99
C ASP A 393 -11.73 7.87 -16.17
N ILE A 394 -10.79 8.32 -17.01
CA ILE A 394 -9.60 7.54 -17.39
C ILE A 394 -8.69 7.19 -16.22
N ASN A 395 -8.55 8.08 -15.22
CA ASN A 395 -7.67 7.83 -14.07
C ASN A 395 -8.31 6.80 -13.14
N SER A 396 -9.61 6.98 -12.82
CA SER A 396 -10.36 6.05 -11.98
C SER A 396 -10.41 4.64 -12.58
N ARG A 397 -10.58 4.54 -13.93
CA ARG A 397 -10.46 3.24 -14.61
C ARG A 397 -9.09 2.63 -14.47
N ALA A 398 -8.03 3.41 -14.67
CA ALA A 398 -6.66 2.95 -14.47
C ALA A 398 -6.42 2.48 -13.03
N GLU A 399 -6.92 3.19 -12.02
CA GLU A 399 -6.83 2.79 -10.61
C GLU A 399 -7.55 1.45 -10.34
N VAL A 400 -8.72 1.24 -10.95
CA VAL A 400 -9.41 -0.05 -10.90
C VAL A 400 -8.55 -1.13 -11.55
N MET A 401 -8.00 -0.89 -12.76
CA MET A 401 -7.16 -1.85 -13.47
C MET A 401 -5.90 -2.20 -12.64
N MET A 402 -5.21 -1.20 -12.06
CA MET A 402 -4.07 -1.43 -11.18
C MET A 402 -4.42 -2.31 -9.97
N ARG A 403 -5.53 -1.99 -9.32
CA ARG A 403 -6.00 -2.71 -8.14
C ARG A 403 -6.34 -4.17 -8.45
N ILE A 404 -7.16 -4.43 -9.47
CA ILE A 404 -7.57 -5.80 -9.82
C ILE A 404 -6.38 -6.61 -10.34
N PHE A 405 -5.47 -5.99 -11.13
CA PHE A 405 -4.23 -6.65 -11.54
C PHE A 405 -3.38 -7.05 -10.32
N SER A 406 -3.17 -6.14 -9.35
CA SER A 406 -2.40 -6.43 -8.14
C SER A 406 -3.00 -7.57 -7.31
N GLN A 407 -4.32 -7.72 -7.37
CA GLN A 407 -5.06 -8.80 -6.70
C GLN A 407 -5.06 -10.13 -7.48
N GLY A 408 -4.46 -10.17 -8.67
CA GLY A 408 -4.50 -11.36 -9.54
C GLY A 408 -5.87 -11.65 -10.15
N LYS A 409 -6.76 -10.65 -10.19
CA LYS A 409 -8.08 -10.73 -10.82
C LYS A 409 -8.01 -10.38 -12.30
N SER A 410 -8.95 -10.91 -13.07
CA SER A 410 -9.22 -10.49 -14.45
C SER A 410 -10.19 -9.30 -14.48
N TRP A 411 -10.28 -8.63 -15.62
CA TRP A 411 -11.31 -7.60 -15.82
C TRP A 411 -12.73 -8.19 -15.72
N GLN A 412 -12.93 -9.43 -16.18
CA GLN A 412 -14.20 -10.13 -16.05
C GLN A 412 -14.61 -10.33 -14.59
N ASP A 413 -13.67 -10.65 -13.70
CA ASP A 413 -13.94 -10.77 -12.26
C ASP A 413 -14.52 -9.48 -11.66
N TYR A 414 -14.02 -8.32 -12.15
CA TYR A 414 -14.56 -7.02 -11.73
C TYR A 414 -15.99 -6.78 -12.24
N LEU A 415 -16.27 -7.12 -13.50
CA LEU A 415 -17.61 -7.00 -14.07
C LEU A 415 -18.61 -7.95 -13.37
N ASP A 416 -18.16 -9.15 -13.05
CA ASP A 416 -18.97 -10.15 -12.36
C ASP A 416 -19.32 -9.74 -10.91
N GLU A 417 -18.59 -8.83 -10.30
CA GLU A 417 -18.93 -8.33 -8.96
C GLU A 417 -20.29 -7.64 -8.93
N VAL A 418 -20.67 -6.92 -9.99
CA VAL A 418 -22.01 -6.31 -10.11
C VAL A 418 -23.09 -7.39 -10.16
N THR A 419 -22.86 -8.46 -10.91
CA THR A 419 -23.77 -9.61 -10.97
C THR A 419 -23.89 -10.31 -9.63
N ARG A 420 -22.79 -10.45 -8.90
CA ARG A 420 -22.80 -11.02 -7.53
C ARG A 420 -23.58 -10.14 -6.54
N ILE A 421 -23.50 -8.81 -6.68
CA ILE A 421 -24.32 -7.88 -5.87
C ILE A 421 -25.80 -8.10 -6.17
N ASP A 422 -26.19 -8.27 -7.44
CA ASP A 422 -27.58 -8.51 -7.82
C ASP A 422 -28.12 -9.87 -7.31
N ALA A 423 -27.29 -10.90 -7.31
CA ALA A 423 -27.64 -12.23 -6.84
C ALA A 423 -27.71 -12.37 -5.31
N LEU A 424 -27.14 -11.38 -4.57
CA LEU A 424 -27.03 -11.44 -3.12
C LEU A 424 -28.41 -11.42 -2.46
N SER A 425 -28.65 -12.37 -1.55
CA SER A 425 -29.84 -12.46 -0.70
C SER A 425 -29.60 -11.80 0.68
N ARG A 426 -30.67 -11.58 1.42
CA ARG A 426 -30.59 -11.14 2.82
C ARG A 426 -29.96 -12.20 3.72
N GLU A 427 -30.26 -13.46 3.44
CA GLU A 427 -29.75 -14.64 4.14
C GLU A 427 -28.23 -14.71 4.04
N ASP A 428 -27.63 -14.41 2.87
CA ASP A 428 -26.18 -14.36 2.70
C ASP A 428 -25.53 -13.30 3.61
N VAL A 429 -26.18 -12.13 3.75
CA VAL A 429 -25.68 -11.05 4.62
C VAL A 429 -25.80 -11.45 6.11
N ILE A 430 -26.89 -12.12 6.49
CA ILE A 430 -27.08 -12.62 7.85
C ILE A 430 -26.04 -13.71 8.18
N GLU A 431 -25.79 -14.61 7.25
CA GLU A 431 -24.81 -15.69 7.43
C GLU A 431 -23.38 -15.15 7.59
N VAL A 432 -22.94 -14.22 6.74
CA VAL A 432 -21.61 -13.62 6.89
C VAL A 432 -21.51 -12.80 8.18
N ALA A 433 -22.58 -12.12 8.59
CA ALA A 433 -22.58 -11.41 9.88
C ALA A 433 -22.41 -12.37 11.07
N LYS A 434 -23.07 -13.53 11.04
CA LYS A 434 -22.90 -14.58 12.06
C LYS A 434 -21.51 -15.21 12.02
N LYS A 435 -20.96 -15.42 10.82
CA LYS A 435 -19.67 -16.06 10.59
C LYS A 435 -18.49 -15.20 11.06
N TYR A 436 -18.53 -13.91 10.83
CA TYR A 436 -17.37 -13.03 11.02
C TYR A 436 -17.44 -12.13 12.26
N PHE A 437 -18.61 -11.63 12.65
CA PHE A 437 -18.75 -10.86 13.88
C PHE A 437 -18.99 -11.79 15.08
N THR A 438 -17.94 -12.46 15.52
CA THR A 438 -17.99 -13.44 16.59
C THR A 438 -17.50 -12.87 17.92
N GLU A 439 -17.57 -13.68 18.99
CA GLU A 439 -16.98 -13.36 20.31
C GLU A 439 -15.43 -13.34 20.29
N ASN A 440 -14.83 -13.75 19.16
CA ASN A 440 -13.38 -13.80 18.96
C ASN A 440 -12.91 -12.56 18.22
N TYR A 441 -12.47 -11.54 18.94
CA TYR A 441 -12.06 -10.26 18.36
C TYR A 441 -10.99 -9.54 19.18
N MET A 442 -10.25 -8.67 18.53
CA MET A 442 -9.34 -7.74 19.19
C MET A 442 -10.15 -6.55 19.71
N TYR A 443 -10.11 -6.33 21.00
CA TYR A 443 -10.75 -5.22 21.68
C TYR A 443 -9.74 -4.15 22.06
N VAL A 444 -9.81 -3.01 21.42
CA VAL A 444 -8.87 -1.90 21.61
C VAL A 444 -9.50 -0.81 22.45
N THR A 445 -8.75 -0.32 23.43
CA THR A 445 -9.14 0.87 24.22
C THR A 445 -7.99 1.85 24.33
N LYS A 446 -8.31 3.12 24.24
CA LYS A 446 -7.38 4.18 24.47
C LYS A 446 -7.20 4.41 25.99
N LYS A 447 -5.95 4.53 26.42
CA LYS A 447 -5.54 5.04 27.73
C LYS A 447 -4.90 6.42 27.56
N THR A 448 -5.15 7.34 28.48
CA THR A 448 -4.45 8.63 28.48
C THR A 448 -3.01 8.45 28.94
N GLY A 449 -2.08 9.02 28.22
CA GLY A 449 -0.65 8.93 28.54
C GLY A 449 0.23 9.22 27.33
N ARG A 450 1.52 9.41 27.56
CA ARG A 450 2.49 9.59 26.48
C ARG A 450 2.59 8.32 25.65
N TYR A 451 2.65 8.48 24.34
CA TYR A 451 3.01 7.39 23.42
C TYR A 451 4.53 7.37 23.21
N PRO A 452 5.13 6.18 22.98
CA PRO A 452 6.55 6.11 22.70
C PRO A 452 6.83 6.78 21.33
N LYS A 453 7.64 7.83 21.36
CA LYS A 453 8.21 8.41 20.14
C LYS A 453 9.51 7.70 19.84
N THR A 454 9.64 7.18 18.64
CA THR A 454 10.91 6.65 18.14
C THR A 454 11.46 7.65 17.14
N ILE A 455 12.45 8.42 17.55
CA ILE A 455 13.19 9.31 16.67
C ILE A 455 14.44 8.57 16.22
N LEU A 456 14.58 8.40 14.91
CA LEU A 456 15.83 7.92 14.31
C LEU A 456 16.80 9.10 14.25
N PRO A 457 17.94 9.07 14.99
CA PRO A 457 18.97 10.06 14.79
C PRO A 457 19.49 9.92 13.36
N LYS A 458 19.63 11.05 12.68
CA LYS A 458 20.32 11.06 11.39
C LYS A 458 21.73 10.50 11.59
N PRO A 459 22.21 9.68 10.66
CA PRO A 459 23.63 9.39 10.59
C PRO A 459 24.43 10.70 10.46
N ASP A 460 25.62 10.76 11.02
CA ASP A 460 26.50 11.92 10.96
C ASP A 460 27.20 11.93 9.58
N TYR A 461 26.47 12.35 8.54
CA TYR A 461 26.93 12.41 7.16
C TYR A 461 27.22 13.85 6.75
N SER A 462 28.21 14.03 5.87
CA SER A 462 28.31 15.28 5.12
C SER A 462 27.18 15.34 4.09
N PRO A 463 26.50 16.50 3.94
CA PRO A 463 25.49 16.65 2.88
C PRO A 463 26.10 16.37 1.51
N ILE A 464 25.39 15.61 0.67
CA ILE A 464 25.77 15.31 -0.71
C ILE A 464 24.95 16.21 -1.64
#